data_c9195ce50cf62d849cd5c2f8749350c1
#
_entry.id   c9195ce50cf62d849cd5c2f8749350c1
#
_cell.length_a   1.000
_cell.length_b   1.000
_cell.length_c   1.000
_cell.angle_alpha   90.00
_cell.angle_beta   90.00
_cell.angle_gamma   90.00
#
_symmetry.space_group_name_H-M   'P 1'
#
loop_
_entity.id
_entity.type
_entity.pdbx_description
1 polymer ?
#
loop_
_entity_poly.entity_id
_entity_poly.type
_entity_poly.pdbx_seq_one_letter_code
_entity_poly.pdbx_strand_id
1 'polypeptide(L)'
;MGDRANFGLRQNDGNIIFVYGHWAGAGMLAKFANALDYVQDAGRIDDQAYANRIIISQLVGEEWNGTLGWGVTVNYLADNEHKVPVFDFATREVTLYEADWKSGVLTDSIVTFSLNEFIRKYAKTLVGV
;
A
#
# COMPACT_ATOMS: atom_id res chain seq x y z
N MET A 1 3.47 21.28 -4.97
CA MET A 1 2.34 20.42 -5.31
C MET A 1 2.67 19.00 -5.06
N GLY A 2 1.76 18.28 -4.53
CA GLY A 2 1.96 16.88 -4.27
C GLY A 2 1.32 16.00 -5.33
N ASP A 3 1.56 14.70 -5.21
CA ASP A 3 0.85 13.65 -5.91
C ASP A 3 0.55 12.59 -4.85
N ARG A 4 -0.44 12.89 -4.01
CA ARG A 4 -0.65 12.28 -2.70
C ARG A 4 -1.40 10.97 -2.82
N ALA A 5 -0.81 9.93 -2.25
CA ALA A 5 -1.35 8.58 -2.30
C ALA A 5 -1.30 7.91 -0.93
N ASN A 6 -2.19 6.96 -0.72
CA ASN A 6 -2.21 6.12 0.46
C ASN A 6 -2.22 4.66 0.05
N PHE A 7 -1.53 3.84 0.85
CA PHE A 7 -1.51 2.39 0.71
C PHE A 7 -2.03 1.80 2.01
N GLY A 8 -2.97 0.88 1.93
CA GLY A 8 -3.59 0.31 3.12
C GLY A 8 -3.12 -1.12 3.40
N LEU A 9 -2.92 -1.41 4.68
CA LEU A 9 -2.60 -2.75 5.16
C LEU A 9 -3.64 -3.11 6.22
N ARG A 10 -4.64 -3.91 5.81
CA ARG A 10 -5.69 -4.34 6.74
C ARG A 10 -5.17 -5.48 7.58
N GLN A 11 -5.12 -5.25 8.87
CA GLN A 11 -4.61 -6.20 9.84
C GLN A 11 -5.65 -7.30 10.10
N ASN A 12 -5.20 -8.38 10.73
CA ASN A 12 -6.09 -9.50 11.05
C ASN A 12 -7.24 -9.11 11.98
N ASP A 13 -7.08 -8.06 12.78
CA ASP A 13 -8.13 -7.56 13.66
C ASP A 13 -9.07 -6.55 12.98
N GLY A 14 -8.88 -6.29 11.69
CA GLY A 14 -9.71 -5.36 10.92
C GLY A 14 -9.22 -3.92 10.90
N ASN A 15 -8.29 -3.53 11.77
CA ASN A 15 -7.69 -2.20 11.71
C ASN A 15 -6.86 -2.06 10.44
N ILE A 16 -6.76 -0.84 9.91
CA ILE A 16 -5.99 -0.58 8.71
C ILE A 16 -4.86 0.39 9.02
N ILE A 17 -3.65 -0.01 8.71
CA ILE A 17 -2.50 0.88 8.70
C ILE A 17 -2.43 1.49 7.30
N PHE A 18 -2.43 2.83 7.22
CA PHE A 18 -2.23 3.53 5.95
C PHE A 18 -0.83 4.12 5.90
N VAL A 19 -0.17 3.91 4.78
CA VAL A 19 1.11 4.56 4.48
C VAL A 19 0.80 5.69 3.51
N TYR A 20 1.13 6.90 3.91
CA TYR A 20 0.91 8.11 3.12
C TYR A 20 2.19 8.52 2.42
N GLY A 21 2.11 8.76 1.10
CA GLY A 21 3.24 9.31 0.34
C GLY A 21 2.82 10.57 -0.38
N HIS A 22 3.47 11.70 -0.04
CA HIS A 22 3.09 13.01 -0.59
C HIS A 22 3.35 13.10 -2.09
N TRP A 23 4.33 12.35 -2.60
CA TRP A 23 4.67 12.31 -4.03
C TRP A 23 4.64 10.88 -4.59
N ALA A 24 3.79 10.01 -4.04
CA ALA A 24 3.80 8.59 -4.34
C ALA A 24 2.76 8.15 -5.39
N GLY A 25 1.99 9.07 -5.95
CA GLY A 25 0.87 8.69 -6.83
C GLY A 25 1.30 8.07 -8.15
N ALA A 26 2.34 8.61 -8.79
CA ALA A 26 2.81 8.07 -10.05
C ALA A 26 3.36 6.65 -9.86
N GLY A 27 2.79 5.67 -10.57
CA GLY A 27 3.22 4.29 -10.46
C GLY A 27 2.91 3.62 -9.13
N MET A 28 1.95 4.14 -8.36
CA MET A 28 1.67 3.65 -7.01
C MET A 28 1.27 2.17 -6.97
N LEU A 29 0.48 1.71 -7.93
CA LEU A 29 0.05 0.31 -7.94
C LEU A 29 1.23 -0.63 -8.21
N ALA A 30 2.15 -0.23 -9.10
CA ALA A 30 3.36 -1.00 -9.34
C ALA A 30 4.27 -1.02 -8.10
N LYS A 31 4.41 0.12 -7.42
CA LYS A 31 5.18 0.18 -6.17
C LYS A 31 4.61 -0.75 -5.11
N PHE A 32 3.29 -0.73 -4.95
CA PHE A 32 2.63 -1.58 -3.97
C PHE A 32 2.77 -3.06 -4.32
N ALA A 33 2.56 -3.40 -5.60
CA ALA A 33 2.72 -4.77 -6.07
C ALA A 33 4.16 -5.27 -5.86
N ASN A 34 5.16 -4.43 -6.16
CA ASN A 34 6.56 -4.79 -5.94
C ASN A 34 6.87 -5.00 -4.46
N ALA A 35 6.32 -4.17 -3.58
CA ALA A 35 6.51 -4.34 -2.14
C ALA A 35 5.90 -5.64 -1.62
N LEU A 36 4.69 -5.97 -2.08
CA LEU A 36 4.01 -7.21 -1.73
C LEU A 36 4.76 -8.43 -2.27
N ASP A 37 5.25 -8.34 -3.50
CA ASP A 37 6.05 -9.41 -4.10
C ASP A 37 7.33 -9.66 -3.31
N TYR A 38 7.99 -8.58 -2.91
CA TYR A 38 9.22 -8.67 -2.12
C TYR A 38 8.99 -9.40 -0.79
N VAL A 39 7.93 -9.03 -0.07
CA VAL A 39 7.65 -9.65 1.24
C VAL A 39 7.20 -11.10 1.08
N GLN A 40 6.48 -11.42 0.01
CA GLN A 40 6.09 -12.80 -0.29
C GLN A 40 7.31 -13.66 -0.59
N ASP A 41 8.21 -13.17 -1.43
CA ASP A 41 9.46 -13.88 -1.77
C ASP A 41 10.36 -14.07 -0.56
N ALA A 42 10.32 -13.14 0.38
CA ALA A 42 11.08 -13.26 1.63
C ALA A 42 10.46 -14.27 2.61
N GLY A 43 9.29 -14.82 2.30
CA GLY A 43 8.61 -15.78 3.16
C GLY A 43 7.97 -15.16 4.39
N ARG A 44 7.66 -13.85 4.35
CA ARG A 44 7.15 -13.12 5.51
C ARG A 44 5.71 -12.65 5.37
N ILE A 45 5.02 -13.02 4.31
CA ILE A 45 3.66 -12.53 4.07
C ILE A 45 2.67 -12.98 5.16
N ASP A 46 2.94 -14.11 5.83
CA ASP A 46 2.09 -14.62 6.90
C ASP A 46 2.46 -14.07 8.28
N ASP A 47 3.57 -13.36 8.37
CA ASP A 47 4.02 -12.74 9.62
C ASP A 47 3.67 -11.26 9.57
N GLN A 48 2.47 -10.94 10.05
CA GLN A 48 1.90 -9.61 9.89
C GLN A 48 2.82 -8.49 10.40
N ALA A 49 3.44 -8.68 11.55
CA ALA A 49 4.31 -7.66 12.13
C ALA A 49 5.52 -7.39 11.23
N TYR A 50 6.19 -8.44 10.79
CA TYR A 50 7.35 -8.30 9.91
C TYR A 50 6.93 -7.81 8.53
N ALA A 51 5.82 -8.35 8.00
CA ALA A 51 5.32 -7.95 6.69
C ALA A 51 4.98 -6.45 6.65
N ASN A 52 4.32 -5.93 7.67
CA ASN A 52 4.00 -4.49 7.76
C ASN A 52 5.27 -3.65 7.63
N ARG A 53 6.30 -3.95 8.42
CA ARG A 53 7.52 -3.19 8.41
C ARG A 53 8.26 -3.32 7.07
N ILE A 54 8.30 -4.52 6.50
CA ILE A 54 8.98 -4.76 5.22
C ILE A 54 8.28 -4.00 4.10
N ILE A 55 6.94 -4.05 4.05
CA ILE A 55 6.17 -3.32 3.04
C ILE A 55 6.42 -1.83 3.16
N ILE A 56 6.36 -1.29 4.37
CA ILE A 56 6.63 0.14 4.60
C ILE A 56 8.04 0.50 4.15
N SER A 57 9.03 -0.32 4.50
CA SER A 57 10.42 -0.09 4.09
C SER A 57 10.57 -0.07 2.57
N GLN A 58 9.90 -0.98 1.87
CA GLN A 58 9.95 -1.03 0.42
C GLN A 58 9.30 0.21 -0.22
N LEU A 59 8.19 0.69 0.35
CA LEU A 59 7.51 1.88 -0.16
C LEU A 59 8.35 3.13 0.06
N VAL A 60 8.89 3.30 1.25
CA VAL A 60 9.65 4.49 1.63
C VAL A 60 11.03 4.49 0.98
N GLY A 61 11.67 3.34 0.92
CA GLY A 61 12.96 3.18 0.25
C GLY A 61 14.05 4.04 0.86
N GLU A 62 14.79 4.73 0.00
CA GLU A 62 15.93 5.54 0.42
C GLU A 62 15.55 6.78 1.23
N GLU A 63 14.27 7.13 1.24
CA GLU A 63 13.77 8.29 1.99
C GLU A 63 13.48 7.99 3.46
N TRP A 64 13.88 6.82 3.94
CA TRP A 64 13.54 6.32 5.29
C TRP A 64 13.95 7.26 6.42
N ASN A 65 15.03 8.03 6.26
CA ASN A 65 15.50 8.94 7.29
C ASN A 65 15.09 10.40 7.05
N GLY A 66 14.28 10.64 6.02
CA GLY A 66 13.75 11.98 5.76
C GLY A 66 12.66 12.34 6.75
N THR A 67 12.39 13.63 6.86
CA THR A 67 11.35 14.14 7.76
C THR A 67 10.09 14.56 7.02
N LEU A 68 10.10 14.48 5.69
CA LEU A 68 8.99 14.88 4.84
C LEU A 68 8.68 13.77 3.83
N GLY A 69 7.50 13.81 3.28
CA GLY A 69 7.12 12.97 2.15
C GLY A 69 6.39 11.70 2.51
N TRP A 70 6.59 11.16 3.71
CA TRP A 70 5.98 9.88 4.11
C TRP A 70 5.40 9.97 5.52
N GLY A 71 4.27 9.29 5.72
CA GLY A 71 3.64 9.22 7.03
C GLY A 71 2.89 7.90 7.19
N VAL A 72 2.50 7.60 8.42
CA VAL A 72 1.73 6.40 8.74
C VAL A 72 0.57 6.81 9.63
N THR A 73 -0.63 6.33 9.28
CA THR A 73 -1.84 6.56 10.08
C THR A 73 -2.51 5.22 10.37
N VAL A 74 -3.43 5.23 11.32
CA VAL A 74 -4.21 4.03 11.65
C VAL A 74 -5.68 4.40 11.54
N ASN A 75 -6.40 3.68 10.68
CA ASN A 75 -7.84 3.78 10.49
C ASN A 75 -8.35 5.10 9.91
N TYR A 76 -7.47 5.98 9.44
CA TYR A 76 -7.92 7.15 8.68
C TYR A 76 -6.87 7.51 7.62
N LEU A 77 -7.35 8.10 6.54
CA LEU A 77 -6.48 8.57 5.46
C LEU A 77 -5.94 9.96 5.80
N ALA A 78 -4.65 10.13 5.61
CA ALA A 78 -4.11 11.47 5.40
C ALA A 78 -4.63 11.99 4.05
N ASP A 79 -4.16 13.11 3.59
CA ASP A 79 -4.57 13.67 2.31
C ASP A 79 -4.45 12.63 1.18
N ASN A 80 -5.32 12.68 0.18
CA ASN A 80 -5.35 11.64 -0.84
C ASN A 80 -5.88 12.17 -2.18
N GLU A 81 -5.30 11.72 -3.29
CA GLU A 81 -5.71 12.11 -4.63
C GLU A 81 -6.02 10.91 -5.54
N HIS A 82 -5.82 9.70 -5.08
CA HIS A 82 -5.92 8.50 -5.91
C HIS A 82 -6.83 7.46 -5.27
N LYS A 83 -7.17 6.42 -6.04
CA LYS A 83 -7.76 5.22 -5.48
C LYS A 83 -6.77 4.59 -4.51
N VAL A 84 -7.29 3.94 -3.47
CA VAL A 84 -6.46 3.40 -2.39
C VAL A 84 -6.41 1.88 -2.49
N PRO A 85 -5.24 1.29 -2.77
CA PRO A 85 -5.08 -0.15 -2.71
C PRO A 85 -4.93 -0.59 -1.26
N VAL A 86 -5.67 -1.61 -0.85
CA VAL A 86 -5.61 -2.16 0.51
C VAL A 86 -5.34 -3.65 0.41
N PHE A 87 -4.22 -4.08 1.00
CA PHE A 87 -3.92 -5.49 1.17
C PHE A 87 -4.51 -5.99 2.49
N ASP A 88 -5.27 -7.07 2.42
CA ASP A 88 -5.91 -7.69 3.58
C ASP A 88 -5.13 -8.95 3.97
N PHE A 89 -4.54 -8.93 5.16
CA PHE A 89 -3.76 -10.08 5.64
C PHE A 89 -4.61 -11.32 5.88
N ALA A 90 -5.88 -11.13 6.25
CA ALA A 90 -6.77 -12.27 6.53
C ALA A 90 -7.17 -13.02 5.27
N THR A 91 -7.44 -12.31 4.18
CA THR A 91 -7.93 -12.90 2.93
C THR A 91 -6.86 -13.02 1.87
N ARG A 92 -5.72 -12.37 2.04
CA ARG A 92 -4.66 -12.25 1.04
C ARG A 92 -5.14 -11.67 -0.28
N GLU A 93 -5.99 -10.67 -0.17
CA GLU A 93 -6.55 -9.98 -1.32
C GLU A 93 -6.14 -8.52 -1.29
N VAL A 94 -6.07 -7.91 -2.48
CA VAL A 94 -5.88 -6.48 -2.64
C VAL A 94 -7.14 -5.91 -3.25
N THR A 95 -7.75 -4.96 -2.57
CA THR A 95 -8.95 -4.27 -3.06
C THR A 95 -8.59 -2.80 -3.32
N LEU A 96 -9.04 -2.29 -4.46
CA LEU A 96 -8.94 -0.86 -4.76
C LEU A 96 -10.22 -0.19 -4.27
N TYR A 97 -10.06 0.90 -3.53
CA TYR A 97 -11.17 1.67 -2.97
C TYR A 97 -11.18 3.10 -3.48
N GLU A 98 -12.38 3.65 -3.61
CA GLU A 98 -12.55 5.10 -3.58
C GLU A 98 -12.39 5.58 -2.14
N ALA A 99 -12.10 6.84 -1.97
CA ALA A 99 -11.90 7.41 -0.64
C ALA A 99 -12.46 8.82 -0.57
N ASP A 100 -13.00 9.16 0.60
CA ASP A 100 -13.34 10.54 0.94
C ASP A 100 -12.22 11.08 1.82
N TRP A 101 -11.30 11.83 1.20
CA TRP A 101 -10.14 12.32 1.92
C TRP A 101 -10.51 13.33 3.01
N LYS A 102 -11.65 14.04 2.88
CA LYS A 102 -12.08 15.02 3.88
C LYS A 102 -12.48 14.37 5.19
N SER A 103 -13.19 13.23 5.12
CA SER A 103 -13.53 12.46 6.31
C SER A 103 -12.46 11.42 6.66
N GLY A 104 -11.51 11.18 5.76
CA GLY A 104 -10.41 10.23 6.00
C GLY A 104 -10.84 8.77 5.94
N VAL A 105 -11.91 8.45 5.20
CA VAL A 105 -12.44 7.08 5.16
C VAL A 105 -12.45 6.52 3.75
N LEU A 106 -12.32 5.20 3.64
CA LEU A 106 -12.58 4.48 2.41
C LEU A 106 -14.08 4.44 2.16
N THR A 107 -14.47 4.53 0.90
CA THR A 107 -15.87 4.48 0.50
C THR A 107 -16.15 3.21 -0.29
N ASP A 108 -16.32 3.29 -1.61
CA ASP A 108 -16.72 2.13 -2.41
C ASP A 108 -15.52 1.27 -2.80
N SER A 109 -15.69 -0.06 -2.71
CA SER A 109 -14.72 -0.98 -3.30
C SER A 109 -14.96 -1.02 -4.82
N ILE A 110 -13.89 -0.99 -5.59
CA ILE A 110 -13.95 -0.94 -7.04
C ILE A 110 -13.70 -2.33 -7.63
N VAL A 111 -12.60 -2.95 -7.22
CA VAL A 111 -12.17 -4.26 -7.71
C VAL A 111 -11.32 -4.94 -6.66
N THR A 112 -11.44 -6.26 -6.57
CA THR A 112 -10.63 -7.08 -5.67
C THR A 112 -9.84 -8.08 -6.48
N PHE A 113 -8.57 -8.18 -6.17
CA PHE A 113 -7.64 -9.15 -6.76
C PHE A 113 -7.15 -10.10 -5.67
N SER A 114 -6.85 -11.35 -6.03
CA SER A 114 -5.98 -12.14 -5.18
C SER A 114 -4.59 -11.50 -5.15
N LEU A 115 -3.79 -11.82 -4.13
CA LEU A 115 -2.44 -11.28 -4.03
C LEU A 115 -1.64 -11.56 -5.31
N ASN A 116 -1.66 -12.80 -5.79
CA ASN A 116 -0.90 -13.17 -6.97
C ASN A 116 -1.40 -12.51 -8.25
N GLU A 117 -2.71 -12.31 -8.37
CA GLU A 117 -3.29 -11.58 -9.51
C GLU A 117 -2.82 -10.12 -9.52
N PHE A 118 -2.83 -9.49 -8.34
CA PHE A 118 -2.41 -8.10 -8.22
C PHE A 118 -0.93 -7.94 -8.58
N ILE A 119 -0.08 -8.82 -8.05
CA ILE A 119 1.34 -8.80 -8.34
C ILE A 119 1.57 -9.01 -9.84
N ARG A 120 0.92 -10.00 -10.43
CA ARG A 120 1.08 -10.31 -11.85
C ARG A 120 0.67 -9.14 -12.74
N LYS A 121 -0.38 -8.43 -12.35
CA LYS A 121 -0.90 -7.32 -13.14
C LYS A 121 -0.04 -6.06 -13.03
N TYR A 122 0.44 -5.74 -11.83
CA TYR A 122 1.02 -4.42 -11.56
C TYR A 122 2.51 -4.42 -11.25
N ALA A 123 3.08 -5.50 -10.76
CA ALA A 123 4.50 -5.53 -10.44
C ALA A 123 5.33 -5.32 -11.70
N LYS A 124 6.36 -4.51 -11.59
CA LYS A 124 7.26 -4.23 -12.71
C LYS A 124 8.64 -4.77 -12.41
N THR A 125 9.22 -5.37 -13.44
CA THR A 125 10.62 -5.74 -13.39
C THR A 125 11.45 -4.46 -13.47
N LEU A 126 12.33 -4.27 -12.49
CA LEU A 126 13.22 -3.11 -12.48
C LEU A 126 14.40 -3.32 -13.43
N VAL A 127 14.70 -4.56 -13.77
CA VAL A 127 15.79 -4.92 -14.67
C VAL A 127 15.21 -5.14 -16.05
N GLY A 128 15.91 -4.74 -17.04
CA GLY A 128 15.48 -4.95 -18.43
C GLY A 128 14.47 -3.94 -18.91
N VAL A 129 14.29 -2.94 -18.13
CA VAL A 129 13.51 -1.79 -18.55
C VAL A 129 14.38 -0.84 -19.35
#